data_aee58c928acff1d137d6097f748a6e73
#
_entry.id   aee58c928acff1d137d6097f748a6e73
#
_cell.length_a   1.000
_cell.length_b   1.000
_cell.length_c   1.000
_cell.angle_alpha   90.00
_cell.angle_beta   90.00
_cell.angle_gamma   90.00
#
_symmetry.space_group_name_H-M   'P 1'
#
loop_
_entity.id
_entity.type
_entity.pdbx_description
1 polymer ?
#
loop_
_entity_poly.entity_id
_entity_poly.type
_entity_poly.pdbx_seq_one_letter_code
_entity_poly.pdbx_strand_id
1 'polypeptide(L)'
;MQTHAQCIPCTKPLERFLKTAPTPLFLYDEKSLVQAAQALFRAFSDCNGFLPRFPIRMNPNPTVLQILRSCGCGVLCRSLAELELAARCGFHGRKIAYEPSIRSAEAEKAAHTLGAVFVLDGAELLPEAMPEAVILLLRQQGQLRFGAKPVTGVPASYAGMEREALLRTAECLRAGGVGWLGLGMR
;
A
#
# COMPACT_ATOMS: atom_id res chain seq x y z
N MET A 1 20.40 13.06 -5.21
CA MET A 1 19.22 13.52 -4.45
C MET A 1 19.61 13.59 -3.00
N GLN A 2 19.90 14.77 -2.47
CA GLN A 2 20.17 14.95 -1.03
C GLN A 2 18.81 14.87 -0.32
N THR A 3 18.60 13.81 0.43
CA THR A 3 17.52 13.73 1.41
C THR A 3 17.86 14.71 2.53
N HIS A 4 17.33 15.92 2.45
CA HIS A 4 17.30 16.79 3.61
C HIS A 4 16.38 16.11 4.64
N ALA A 5 16.97 15.45 5.63
CA ALA A 5 16.27 15.11 6.84
C ALA A 5 15.74 16.44 7.42
N GLN A 6 14.44 16.69 7.26
CA GLN A 6 13.82 17.84 7.89
C GLN A 6 13.90 17.61 9.40
N CYS A 7 14.83 18.32 10.03
CA CYS A 7 14.93 18.33 11.48
C CYS A 7 13.67 19.02 12.04
N ILE A 8 12.93 18.32 12.90
CA ILE A 8 11.80 18.93 13.62
C ILE A 8 12.36 20.10 14.42
N PRO A 9 11.88 21.34 14.19
CA PRO A 9 12.43 22.50 14.92
C PRO A 9 12.15 22.33 16.40
N CYS A 10 13.22 22.40 17.20
CA CYS A 10 13.12 22.26 18.65
C CYS A 10 12.48 23.55 19.22
N THR A 11 11.21 23.47 19.59
CA THR A 11 10.47 24.56 20.22
C THR A 11 10.49 24.44 21.74
N LYS A 12 10.31 25.55 22.47
CA LYS A 12 10.27 25.53 23.94
C LYS A 12 9.26 24.51 24.54
N PRO A 13 8.05 24.32 23.97
CA PRO A 13 7.14 23.26 24.41
C PRO A 13 7.70 21.86 24.19
N LEU A 14 8.36 21.61 23.03
CA LEU A 14 8.98 20.33 22.72
C LEU A 14 10.15 20.04 23.67
N GLU A 15 11.00 21.01 23.94
CA GLU A 15 12.09 20.87 24.92
C GLU A 15 11.59 20.48 26.31
N ARG A 16 10.48 21.11 26.79
CA ARG A 16 9.85 20.75 28.06
C ARG A 16 9.32 19.32 28.05
N PHE A 17 8.64 18.92 26.99
CA PHE A 17 8.13 17.55 26.81
C PHE A 17 9.27 16.52 26.84
N LEU A 18 10.35 16.76 26.09
CA LEU A 18 11.49 15.85 26.00
C LEU A 18 12.23 15.65 27.34
N LYS A 19 12.15 16.61 28.27
CA LYS A 19 12.74 16.46 29.60
C LYS A 19 12.00 15.45 30.49
N THR A 20 10.72 15.19 30.21
CA THR A 20 9.86 14.32 31.02
C THR A 20 9.42 13.06 30.28
N ALA A 21 9.57 13.04 28.97
CA ALA A 21 9.18 11.91 28.15
C ALA A 21 10.11 10.71 28.34
N PRO A 22 9.59 9.49 28.41
CA PRO A 22 10.42 8.29 28.44
C PRO A 22 11.16 8.12 27.10
N THR A 23 12.41 7.67 27.16
CA THR A 23 13.24 7.37 25.97
C THR A 23 13.49 5.86 25.87
N PRO A 24 13.61 5.31 24.65
CA PRO A 24 13.51 5.94 23.33
C PRO A 24 12.07 6.30 22.97
N LEU A 25 11.87 7.36 22.16
CA LEU A 25 10.54 7.74 21.64
C LEU A 25 10.64 8.13 20.16
N PHE A 26 9.55 7.94 19.44
CA PHE A 26 9.38 8.43 18.06
C PHE A 26 8.50 9.68 18.10
N LEU A 27 8.99 10.74 17.48
CA LEU A 27 8.27 11.99 17.33
C LEU A 27 7.82 12.16 15.88
N TYR A 28 6.54 12.42 15.66
CA TYR A 28 5.96 12.65 14.34
C TYR A 28 5.48 14.09 14.22
N ASP A 29 5.84 14.75 13.12
CA ASP A 29 5.30 16.07 12.78
C ASP A 29 4.07 15.90 11.89
N GLU A 30 2.89 16.10 12.45
CA GLU A 30 1.61 15.99 11.74
C GLU A 30 1.55 16.91 10.53
N LYS A 31 2.02 18.17 10.67
CA LYS A 31 2.01 19.14 9.56
C LYS A 31 2.83 18.66 8.37
N SER A 32 4.00 18.11 8.63
CA SER A 32 4.87 17.55 7.58
C SER A 32 4.24 16.33 6.92
N LEU A 33 3.58 15.45 7.68
CA LEU A 33 2.84 14.32 7.13
C LEU A 33 1.72 14.76 6.19
N VAL A 34 0.91 15.72 6.62
CA VAL A 34 -0.18 16.28 5.80
C VAL A 34 0.36 16.95 4.54
N GLN A 35 1.43 17.74 4.66
CA GLN A 35 2.06 18.40 3.51
C GLN A 35 2.62 17.41 2.50
N ALA A 36 3.26 16.35 2.96
CA ALA A 36 3.79 15.29 2.10
C ALA A 36 2.66 14.57 1.33
N ALA A 37 1.57 14.20 2.02
CA ALA A 37 0.41 13.60 1.38
C ALA A 37 -0.22 14.53 0.34
N GLN A 38 -0.42 15.79 0.67
CA GLN A 38 -0.96 16.80 -0.26
C GLN A 38 -0.04 17.05 -1.46
N ALA A 39 1.28 17.06 -1.25
CA ALA A 39 2.25 17.19 -2.34
C ALA A 39 2.15 16.02 -3.32
N LEU A 40 1.98 14.80 -2.80
CA LEU A 40 1.77 13.61 -3.63
C LEU A 40 0.47 13.72 -4.46
N PHE A 41 -0.65 14.11 -3.87
CA PHE A 41 -1.90 14.31 -4.61
C PHE A 41 -1.77 15.41 -5.67
N ARG A 42 -1.07 16.51 -5.38
CA ARG A 42 -0.80 17.57 -6.38
C ARG A 42 0.06 17.06 -7.54
N ALA A 43 1.09 16.25 -7.25
CA ALA A 43 1.97 15.71 -8.29
C ALA A 43 1.26 14.76 -9.27
N PHE A 44 0.14 14.16 -8.86
CA PHE A 44 -0.66 13.24 -9.67
C PHE A 44 -2.08 13.77 -9.94
N SER A 45 -2.26 15.10 -9.92
CA SER A 45 -3.57 15.76 -10.13
C SER A 45 -4.21 15.41 -11.47
N ASP A 46 -3.38 15.18 -12.51
CA ASP A 46 -3.84 14.84 -13.86
C ASP A 46 -4.21 13.37 -14.03
N CYS A 47 -3.95 12.54 -13.00
CA CYS A 47 -4.26 11.12 -13.01
C CYS A 47 -5.63 10.88 -12.36
N ASN A 48 -6.67 10.70 -13.18
CA ASN A 48 -8.01 10.38 -12.70
C ASN A 48 -8.02 9.10 -11.86
N GLY A 49 -8.59 9.20 -10.65
CA GLY A 49 -8.68 8.05 -9.74
C GLY A 49 -7.39 7.68 -9.03
N PHE A 50 -6.37 8.56 -9.05
CA PHE A 50 -5.16 8.35 -8.28
C PHE A 50 -5.46 8.15 -6.79
N LEU A 51 -5.02 7.02 -6.24
CA LEU A 51 -5.21 6.68 -4.83
C LEU A 51 -3.90 6.11 -4.27
N PRO A 52 -3.09 6.93 -3.57
CA PRO A 52 -1.91 6.45 -2.89
C PRO A 52 -2.29 5.57 -1.71
N ARG A 53 -1.65 4.42 -1.58
CA ARG A 53 -1.87 3.49 -0.48
C ARG A 53 -0.61 3.35 0.36
N PHE A 54 -0.74 3.62 1.64
CA PHE A 54 0.36 3.51 2.59
C PHE A 54 0.48 2.08 3.12
N PRO A 55 1.64 1.41 3.02
CA PRO A 55 1.83 0.08 3.58
C PRO A 55 1.84 0.15 5.11
N ILE A 56 0.87 -0.47 5.77
CA ILE A 56 0.71 -0.41 7.24
C ILE A 56 1.97 -0.90 7.96
N ARG A 57 2.62 -1.94 7.43
CA ARG A 57 3.86 -2.49 8.00
C ARG A 57 5.00 -1.47 8.17
N MET A 58 4.99 -0.39 7.38
CA MET A 58 6.04 0.64 7.46
C MET A 58 5.89 1.52 8.71
N ASN A 59 4.65 1.74 9.12
CA ASN A 59 4.35 2.44 10.37
C ASN A 59 2.91 2.11 10.83
N PRO A 60 2.74 1.14 11.73
CA PRO A 60 1.42 0.71 12.20
C PRO A 60 0.83 1.61 13.30
N ASN A 61 1.25 2.88 13.37
CA ASN A 61 0.72 3.83 14.35
C ASN A 61 -0.68 4.30 13.93
N PRO A 62 -1.73 4.05 14.75
CA PRO A 62 -3.10 4.41 14.43
C PRO A 62 -3.29 5.90 14.15
N THR A 63 -2.61 6.78 14.90
CA THR A 63 -2.70 8.24 14.70
C THR A 63 -2.15 8.65 13.34
N VAL A 64 -1.00 8.10 12.93
CA VAL A 64 -0.42 8.36 11.59
C VAL A 64 -1.37 7.87 10.49
N LEU A 65 -1.94 6.68 10.66
CA LEU A 65 -2.89 6.11 9.69
C LEU A 65 -4.16 6.97 9.58
N GLN A 66 -4.68 7.48 10.69
CA GLN A 66 -5.86 8.37 10.69
C GLN A 66 -5.56 9.72 10.02
N ILE A 67 -4.36 10.29 10.22
CA ILE A 67 -3.92 11.51 9.52
C ILE A 67 -3.87 11.25 8.01
N LEU A 68 -3.24 10.15 7.57
CA LEU A 68 -3.18 9.79 6.16
C LEU A 68 -4.57 9.55 5.56
N ARG A 69 -5.48 8.91 6.31
CA ARG A 69 -6.87 8.72 5.91
C ARG A 69 -7.59 10.06 5.71
N SER A 70 -7.41 11.01 6.62
CA SER A 70 -8.02 12.35 6.50
C SER A 70 -7.50 13.11 5.28
N CYS A 71 -6.26 12.85 4.85
CA CYS A 71 -5.70 13.37 3.59
C CYS A 71 -6.23 12.66 2.33
N GLY A 72 -7.05 11.61 2.47
CA GLY A 72 -7.60 10.87 1.32
C GLY A 72 -6.82 9.61 0.94
N CYS A 73 -5.68 9.31 1.55
CA CYS A 73 -4.89 8.11 1.29
C CYS A 73 -5.67 6.83 1.63
N GLY A 74 -5.30 5.76 0.96
CA GLY A 74 -5.65 4.38 1.32
C GLY A 74 -4.50 3.69 2.05
N VAL A 75 -4.67 2.39 2.30
CA VAL A 75 -3.67 1.54 2.95
C VAL A 75 -3.45 0.25 2.17
N LEU A 76 -2.24 -0.31 2.32
CA LEU A 76 -1.88 -1.64 1.82
C LEU A 76 -1.66 -2.55 3.03
N CYS A 77 -2.41 -3.65 3.08
CA CYS A 77 -2.41 -4.65 4.13
C CYS A 77 -1.90 -5.98 3.58
N ARG A 78 -1.12 -6.72 4.36
CA ARG A 78 -0.58 -8.04 3.98
C ARG A 78 -0.97 -9.17 4.96
N SER A 79 -1.60 -8.84 6.07
CA SER A 79 -1.99 -9.78 7.12
C SER A 79 -3.33 -9.41 7.74
N LEU A 80 -3.91 -10.38 8.48
CA LEU A 80 -5.14 -10.16 9.24
C LEU A 80 -5.00 -9.00 10.23
N ALA A 81 -3.89 -8.94 10.97
CA ALA A 81 -3.65 -7.88 11.95
C ALA A 81 -3.61 -6.48 11.30
N GLU A 82 -3.03 -6.36 10.09
CA GLU A 82 -3.03 -5.11 9.35
C GLU A 82 -4.44 -4.73 8.85
N LEU A 83 -5.25 -5.70 8.41
CA LEU A 83 -6.65 -5.48 8.03
C LEU A 83 -7.50 -5.01 9.22
N GLU A 84 -7.34 -5.65 10.39
CA GLU A 84 -8.02 -5.24 11.62
C GLU A 84 -7.61 -3.83 12.06
N LEU A 85 -6.32 -3.50 11.96
CA LEU A 85 -5.84 -2.16 12.27
C LEU A 85 -6.41 -1.14 11.29
N ALA A 86 -6.44 -1.44 9.99
CA ALA A 86 -7.07 -0.61 8.98
C ALA A 86 -8.54 -0.33 9.29
N ALA A 87 -9.29 -1.38 9.63
CA ALA A 87 -10.70 -1.26 10.01
C ALA A 87 -10.89 -0.37 11.25
N ARG A 88 -10.09 -0.57 12.28
CA ARG A 88 -10.11 0.28 13.50
C ARG A 88 -9.76 1.73 13.22
N CYS A 89 -8.90 2.00 12.24
CA CYS A 89 -8.60 3.35 11.78
C CYS A 89 -9.65 3.92 10.83
N GLY A 90 -10.72 3.18 10.50
CA GLY A 90 -11.86 3.62 9.69
C GLY A 90 -11.62 3.53 8.18
N PHE A 91 -10.66 2.72 7.72
CA PHE A 91 -10.53 2.39 6.30
C PHE A 91 -11.52 1.31 5.90
N HIS A 92 -12.07 1.40 4.67
CA HIS A 92 -12.98 0.41 4.08
C HIS A 92 -12.99 0.54 2.55
N GLY A 93 -13.54 -0.47 1.90
CA GLY A 93 -13.71 -0.50 0.45
C GLY A 93 -12.38 -0.40 -0.31
N ARG A 94 -12.41 0.25 -1.44
CA ARG A 94 -11.25 0.43 -2.33
C ARG A 94 -10.08 1.20 -1.72
N LYS A 95 -10.26 1.82 -0.55
CA LYS A 95 -9.13 2.42 0.19
C LYS A 95 -8.22 1.39 0.83
N ILE A 96 -8.66 0.14 0.97
CA ILE A 96 -7.84 -0.97 1.42
C ILE A 96 -7.41 -1.78 0.20
N ALA A 97 -6.10 -1.99 0.03
CA ALA A 97 -5.55 -3.02 -0.83
C ALA A 97 -5.04 -4.16 0.06
N TYR A 98 -5.43 -5.39 -0.25
CA TYR A 98 -4.96 -6.58 0.44
C TYR A 98 -4.04 -7.38 -0.50
N GLU A 99 -2.76 -7.44 -0.15
CA GLU A 99 -1.71 -8.15 -0.87
C GLU A 99 -1.18 -9.30 0.00
N PRO A 100 -1.81 -10.49 -0.03
CA PRO A 100 -1.37 -11.60 0.80
C PRO A 100 0.03 -12.08 0.41
N SER A 101 0.88 -12.32 1.40
CA SER A 101 2.15 -13.02 1.19
C SER A 101 1.98 -14.54 1.27
N ILE A 102 0.98 -14.97 2.04
CA ILE A 102 0.60 -16.37 2.26
C ILE A 102 -0.92 -16.38 2.38
N ARG A 103 -1.58 -17.39 1.83
CA ARG A 103 -3.02 -17.55 1.96
C ARG A 103 -3.43 -17.77 3.42
N SER A 104 -4.48 -17.07 3.83
CA SER A 104 -5.13 -17.24 5.13
C SER A 104 -6.62 -17.01 4.95
N ALA A 105 -7.41 -18.03 5.20
CA ALA A 105 -8.87 -17.97 5.08
C ALA A 105 -9.47 -16.87 5.97
N GLU A 106 -8.92 -16.67 7.17
CA GLU A 106 -9.37 -15.62 8.08
C GLU A 106 -9.07 -14.21 7.54
N ALA A 107 -7.88 -14.00 6.99
CA ALA A 107 -7.50 -12.71 6.40
C ALA A 107 -8.29 -12.46 5.10
N GLU A 108 -8.51 -13.46 4.26
CA GLU A 108 -9.35 -13.37 3.06
C GLU A 108 -10.79 -12.97 3.43
N LYS A 109 -11.38 -13.64 4.43
CA LYS A 109 -12.72 -13.30 4.92
C LYS A 109 -12.81 -11.87 5.47
N ALA A 110 -11.80 -11.43 6.21
CA ALA A 110 -11.72 -10.05 6.70
C ALA A 110 -11.61 -9.05 5.55
N ALA A 111 -10.76 -9.32 4.55
CA ALA A 111 -10.59 -8.49 3.36
C ALA A 111 -11.89 -8.37 2.56
N HIS A 112 -12.62 -9.47 2.37
CA HIS A 112 -13.95 -9.47 1.74
C HIS A 112 -14.95 -8.62 2.53
N THR A 113 -15.04 -8.81 3.84
CA THR A 113 -15.95 -8.06 4.71
C THR A 113 -15.67 -6.55 4.64
N LEU A 114 -14.42 -6.16 4.51
CA LEU A 114 -13.99 -4.76 4.38
C LEU A 114 -14.15 -4.20 2.96
N GLY A 115 -14.51 -5.02 1.96
CA GLY A 115 -14.58 -4.63 0.55
C GLY A 115 -13.22 -4.25 -0.04
N ALA A 116 -12.15 -4.87 0.45
CA ALA A 116 -10.78 -4.57 0.01
C ALA A 116 -10.54 -4.98 -1.44
N VAL A 117 -9.64 -4.27 -2.12
CA VAL A 117 -9.10 -4.67 -3.42
C VAL A 117 -8.03 -5.73 -3.20
N PHE A 118 -8.18 -6.90 -3.79
CA PHE A 118 -7.17 -7.95 -3.72
C PHE A 118 -6.04 -7.66 -4.71
N VAL A 119 -4.80 -7.79 -4.27
CA VAL A 119 -3.60 -7.64 -5.11
C VAL A 119 -2.89 -8.97 -5.16
N LEU A 120 -2.84 -9.59 -6.34
CA LEU A 120 -2.32 -10.94 -6.53
C LEU A 120 -1.04 -10.90 -7.36
N ASP A 121 0.02 -11.46 -6.82
CA ASP A 121 1.31 -11.60 -7.49
C ASP A 121 1.62 -13.03 -7.95
N GLY A 122 0.70 -13.97 -7.70
CA GLY A 122 0.74 -15.36 -8.11
C GLY A 122 -0.65 -15.97 -8.24
N ALA A 123 -0.82 -16.93 -9.14
CA ALA A 123 -2.09 -17.65 -9.32
C ALA A 123 -2.44 -18.52 -8.11
N GLU A 124 -1.45 -18.96 -7.35
CA GLU A 124 -1.59 -19.72 -6.11
C GLU A 124 -2.25 -18.92 -4.98
N LEU A 125 -2.29 -17.59 -5.11
CA LEU A 125 -2.92 -16.68 -4.15
C LEU A 125 -4.38 -16.36 -4.50
N LEU A 126 -4.96 -17.01 -5.50
CA LEU A 126 -6.38 -16.87 -5.82
C LEU A 126 -7.23 -17.20 -4.59
N PRO A 127 -8.12 -16.29 -4.15
CA PRO A 127 -8.98 -16.52 -3.01
C PRO A 127 -10.06 -17.57 -3.32
N GLU A 128 -10.58 -18.24 -2.30
CA GLU A 128 -11.68 -19.21 -2.46
C GLU A 128 -12.98 -18.53 -2.92
N ALA A 129 -13.28 -17.39 -2.30
CA ALA A 129 -14.41 -16.56 -2.71
C ALA A 129 -13.92 -15.45 -3.63
N MET A 130 -14.58 -15.25 -4.77
CA MET A 130 -14.21 -14.21 -5.72
C MET A 130 -14.46 -12.81 -5.15
N PRO A 131 -13.45 -11.94 -5.09
CA PRO A 131 -13.61 -10.58 -4.61
C PRO A 131 -14.25 -9.69 -5.68
N GLU A 132 -14.81 -8.56 -5.25
CA GLU A 132 -15.37 -7.57 -6.18
C GLU A 132 -14.30 -6.91 -7.07
N ALA A 133 -13.11 -6.70 -6.52
CA ALA A 133 -12.04 -5.99 -7.19
C ALA A 133 -10.67 -6.67 -7.00
N VAL A 134 -9.94 -6.83 -8.09
CA VAL A 134 -8.62 -7.48 -8.12
C VAL A 134 -7.63 -6.64 -8.93
N ILE A 135 -6.40 -6.57 -8.46
CA ILE A 135 -5.23 -6.11 -9.21
C ILE A 135 -4.30 -7.31 -9.42
N LEU A 136 -3.99 -7.63 -10.66
CA LEU A 136 -2.99 -8.63 -11.00
C LEU A 136 -1.64 -7.94 -11.21
N LEU A 137 -0.58 -8.46 -10.57
CA LEU A 137 0.77 -7.92 -10.73
C LEU A 137 1.51 -8.66 -11.84
N LEU A 138 1.91 -7.89 -12.85
CA LEU A 138 2.78 -8.37 -13.91
C LEU A 138 4.23 -8.33 -13.44
N ARG A 139 4.96 -9.45 -13.61
CA ARG A 139 6.40 -9.50 -13.38
C ARG A 139 7.11 -8.72 -14.48
N GLN A 140 7.91 -7.74 -14.07
CA GLN A 140 8.75 -7.04 -15.02
C GLN A 140 9.89 -7.96 -15.47
N GLN A 141 9.90 -8.33 -16.75
CA GLN A 141 11.00 -9.06 -17.37
C GLN A 141 11.99 -8.05 -17.98
N GLY A 142 13.25 -8.17 -17.61
CA GLY A 142 14.33 -7.38 -18.17
C GLY A 142 14.99 -6.39 -17.20
N GLN A 143 16.09 -5.79 -17.65
CA GLN A 143 16.79 -4.78 -16.88
C GLN A 143 16.01 -3.45 -16.90
N LEU A 144 15.76 -2.89 -15.72
CA LEU A 144 15.31 -1.51 -15.59
C LEU A 144 16.31 -0.59 -16.31
N ARG A 145 15.81 0.25 -17.20
CA ARG A 145 16.64 1.23 -17.94
C ARG A 145 16.18 2.65 -17.60
N PHE A 146 17.10 3.48 -17.20
CA PHE A 146 16.90 4.92 -17.13
C PHE A 146 17.53 5.53 -18.39
N GLY A 147 16.72 5.84 -19.38
CA GLY A 147 17.20 6.22 -20.71
C GLY A 147 17.98 5.09 -21.38
N ALA A 148 19.16 5.37 -21.92
CA ALA A 148 20.01 4.38 -22.58
C ALA A 148 20.85 3.52 -21.61
N LYS A 149 20.94 3.89 -20.33
CA LYS A 149 21.78 3.18 -19.34
C LYS A 149 20.99 2.13 -18.56
N PRO A 150 21.49 0.87 -18.50
CA PRO A 150 20.90 -0.14 -17.62
C PRO A 150 21.13 0.27 -16.15
N VAL A 151 20.11 0.12 -15.31
CA VAL A 151 20.25 0.26 -13.86
C VAL A 151 20.85 -1.05 -13.35
N THR A 152 22.12 -1.01 -12.97
CA THR A 152 22.83 -2.17 -12.41
C THR A 152 22.52 -2.32 -10.92
N GLY A 153 22.41 -3.56 -10.44
CA GLY A 153 22.23 -3.84 -9.01
C GLY A 153 20.77 -3.91 -8.52
N VAL A 154 19.79 -3.74 -9.40
CA VAL A 154 18.39 -4.04 -9.08
C VAL A 154 18.17 -5.53 -9.38
N PRO A 155 17.90 -6.38 -8.37
CA PRO A 155 17.58 -7.78 -8.63
C PRO A 155 16.30 -7.86 -9.44
N ALA A 156 16.21 -8.83 -10.35
CA ALA A 156 14.97 -9.13 -11.05
C ALA A 156 13.86 -9.36 -10.00
N SER A 157 12.74 -8.67 -10.15
CA SER A 157 11.61 -8.88 -9.24
C SER A 157 11.10 -10.31 -9.41
N TYR A 158 11.10 -11.07 -8.34
CA TYR A 158 10.44 -12.38 -8.32
C TYR A 158 8.93 -12.26 -8.09
N ALA A 159 8.45 -11.08 -7.70
CA ALA A 159 7.04 -10.80 -7.48
C ALA A 159 6.33 -10.53 -8.80
N GLY A 160 5.09 -10.99 -8.87
CA GLY A 160 4.23 -10.84 -10.05
C GLY A 160 4.24 -12.07 -10.95
N MET A 161 3.22 -12.14 -11.79
CA MET A 161 2.98 -13.24 -12.74
C MET A 161 3.66 -12.98 -14.08
N GLU A 162 4.08 -14.04 -14.75
CA GLU A 162 4.42 -13.97 -16.15
C GLU A 162 3.17 -13.70 -17.00
N ARG A 163 3.36 -13.13 -18.19
CA ARG A 163 2.27 -12.70 -19.07
C ARG A 163 1.20 -13.77 -19.28
N GLU A 164 1.62 -14.99 -19.61
CA GLU A 164 0.68 -16.09 -19.89
C GLU A 164 -0.10 -16.53 -18.65
N ALA A 165 0.56 -16.62 -17.50
CA ALA A 165 -0.09 -16.94 -16.23
C ALA A 165 -1.08 -15.84 -15.84
N LEU A 166 -0.70 -14.56 -16.02
CA LEU A 166 -1.56 -13.42 -15.76
C LEU A 166 -2.83 -13.44 -16.63
N LEU A 167 -2.69 -13.73 -17.93
CA LEU A 167 -3.85 -13.80 -18.84
C LEU A 167 -4.81 -14.91 -18.43
N ARG A 168 -4.30 -16.13 -18.16
CA ARG A 168 -5.12 -17.25 -17.67
C ARG A 168 -5.83 -16.91 -16.36
N THR A 169 -5.12 -16.27 -15.44
CA THR A 169 -5.69 -15.85 -14.15
C THR A 169 -6.78 -14.79 -14.35
N ALA A 170 -6.57 -13.83 -15.26
CA ALA A 170 -7.56 -12.82 -15.59
C ALA A 170 -8.83 -13.42 -16.20
N GLU A 171 -8.71 -14.40 -17.07
CA GLU A 171 -9.85 -15.14 -17.64
C GLU A 171 -10.63 -15.89 -16.55
N CYS A 172 -9.93 -16.58 -15.65
CA CYS A 172 -10.54 -17.28 -14.52
C CYS A 172 -11.33 -16.30 -13.60
N LEU A 173 -10.74 -15.16 -13.25
CA LEU A 173 -11.38 -14.13 -12.42
C LEU A 173 -12.63 -13.53 -13.11
N ARG A 174 -12.55 -13.28 -14.40
CA ARG A 174 -13.71 -12.79 -15.18
C ARG A 174 -14.82 -13.81 -15.23
N ALA A 175 -14.50 -15.08 -15.48
CA ALA A 175 -15.49 -16.18 -15.46
C ALA A 175 -16.10 -16.34 -14.06
N GLY A 176 -15.34 -16.08 -12.99
CA GLY A 176 -15.78 -16.09 -11.60
C GLY A 176 -16.60 -14.87 -11.18
N GLY A 177 -16.83 -13.88 -12.07
CA GLY A 177 -17.69 -12.73 -11.81
C GLY A 177 -17.02 -11.54 -11.12
N VAL A 178 -15.68 -11.42 -11.16
CA VAL A 178 -14.97 -10.24 -10.63
C VAL A 178 -15.41 -8.99 -11.39
N GLY A 179 -15.95 -8.00 -10.64
CA GLY A 179 -16.53 -6.79 -11.22
C GLY A 179 -15.50 -5.78 -11.72
N TRP A 180 -14.31 -5.74 -11.10
CA TRP A 180 -13.23 -4.82 -11.47
C TRP A 180 -11.88 -5.54 -11.47
N LEU A 181 -11.18 -5.46 -12.60
CA LEU A 181 -9.86 -6.06 -12.79
C LEU A 181 -8.86 -4.97 -13.21
N GLY A 182 -7.81 -4.81 -12.42
CA GLY A 182 -6.71 -3.90 -12.69
C GLY A 182 -5.40 -4.63 -12.99
N LEU A 183 -4.47 -3.92 -13.60
CA LEU A 183 -3.12 -4.38 -13.85
C LEU A 183 -2.14 -3.51 -13.06
N GLY A 184 -1.22 -4.16 -12.37
CA GLY A 184 -0.10 -3.51 -11.71
C GLY A 184 1.24 -4.03 -12.21
N MET A 185 2.30 -3.28 -11.98
CA MET A 185 3.68 -3.68 -12.24
C MET A 185 4.52 -3.44 -10.98
N ARG A 186 5.51 -4.30 -10.77
CA ARG A 186 6.46 -4.21 -9.67
C ARG A 186 7.89 -4.26 -10.16
#